data_63763f995a8621ef0172bbd402b284b6
#
_entry.id   63763f995a8621ef0172bbd402b284b6
#
_cell.length_a   1.000
_cell.length_b   1.000
_cell.length_c   1.000
_cell.angle_alpha   90.00
_cell.angle_beta   90.00
_cell.angle_gamma   90.00
#
_symmetry.space_group_name_H-M   'P 1'
#
loop_
_entity.id
_entity.type
_entity.pdbx_description
1 polymer ?
#
loop_
_entity_poly.entity_id
_entity_poly.type
_entity_poly.pdbx_seq_one_letter_code
_entity_poly.pdbx_strand_id
1 'polypeptide(L)' 'MKYAIIKVINGNYFIHEEGITNIAAAKTSFHGLCQTLWNAPDVISAYVMIADEQLDVVEGYKEYIHHEQPEPEE' A
#
# COMPACT_ATOMS: atom_id res chain seq x y z
N MET A 1 -8.74 -1.11 18.81
CA MET A 1 -8.65 -1.82 17.53
C MET A 1 -7.25 -1.65 16.95
N LYS A 2 -6.72 -2.68 16.34
CA LYS A 2 -5.38 -2.64 15.75
C LYS A 2 -5.48 -2.61 14.24
N TYR A 3 -4.55 -1.91 13.63
CA TYR A 3 -4.50 -1.76 12.17
C TYR A 3 -3.18 -2.26 11.64
N ALA A 4 -3.18 -2.70 10.41
CA ALA A 4 -1.98 -3.09 9.71
C ALA A 4 -1.98 -2.45 8.33
N ILE A 5 -0.79 -2.15 7.82
CA ILE A 5 -0.63 -1.65 6.47
C ILE A 5 -0.07 -2.78 5.63
N ILE A 6 -0.83 -3.18 4.64
CA ILE A 6 -0.49 -4.29 3.76
C ILE A 6 -0.16 -3.70 2.40
N LYS A 7 0.94 -4.16 1.83
CA LYS A 7 1.32 -3.78 0.47
C LYS A 7 1.48 -5.02 -0.38
N VAL A 8 1.03 -4.91 -1.62
CA VAL A 8 1.22 -5.95 -2.64
C VAL A 8 2.03 -5.29 -3.74
N ILE A 9 3.27 -5.72 -3.93
CA ILE A 9 4.18 -5.12 -4.91
C ILE A 9 4.51 -6.16 -5.95
N ASN A 10 4.18 -5.85 -7.21
CA ASN A 10 4.42 -6.74 -8.35
C ASN A 10 3.91 -8.17 -8.10
N GLY A 11 2.75 -8.26 -7.43
CA GLY A 11 2.13 -9.55 -7.12
C GLY A 11 2.59 -10.21 -5.83
N ASN A 12 3.51 -9.62 -5.09
CA ASN A 12 4.03 -10.16 -3.84
C ASN A 12 3.43 -9.43 -2.65
N TYR A 13 2.98 -10.18 -1.66
CA TYR A 13 2.31 -9.65 -0.46
C TYR A 13 3.33 -9.39 0.64
N PHE A 14 3.21 -8.21 1.26
CA PHE A 14 4.05 -7.83 2.38
C PHE A 14 3.22 -7.11 3.43
N ILE A 15 3.55 -7.32 4.70
CA ILE A 15 3.00 -6.51 5.78
C ILE A 15 4.03 -5.40 6.02
N HIS A 16 3.65 -4.16 5.70
CA HIS A 16 4.54 -3.02 5.85
C HIS A 16 4.68 -2.62 7.32
N GLU A 17 3.55 -2.62 8.04
CA GLU A 17 3.52 -2.25 9.44
C GLU A 17 2.30 -2.89 10.08
N GLU A 18 2.41 -3.31 11.34
CA GLU A 18 1.30 -3.92 12.06
C GLU A 18 1.26 -3.45 13.50
N GLY A 19 0.17 -3.76 14.20
CA GLY A 19 0.03 -3.39 15.61
C GLY A 19 -0.23 -1.90 15.82
N ILE A 20 -0.71 -1.19 14.80
CA ILE A 20 -1.01 0.23 14.91
C ILE A 20 -2.34 0.39 15.65
N THR A 21 -2.33 1.09 16.77
CA THR A 21 -3.54 1.26 17.60
C THR A 21 -4.26 2.58 17.34
N ASN A 22 -3.68 3.46 16.55
CA ASN A 22 -4.23 4.78 16.25
C ASN A 22 -4.45 4.92 14.75
N ILE A 23 -5.70 5.17 14.36
CA ILE A 23 -6.04 5.28 12.94
C ILE A 23 -5.31 6.45 12.27
N ALA A 24 -5.06 7.54 12.99
CA ALA A 24 -4.32 8.67 12.42
C ALA A 24 -2.88 8.29 12.09
N ALA A 25 -2.24 7.48 12.94
CA ALA A 25 -0.90 6.97 12.66
C ALA A 25 -0.91 6.03 11.46
N ALA A 26 -1.94 5.18 11.35
CA ALA A 26 -2.10 4.29 10.20
C ALA A 26 -2.25 5.08 8.90
N LYS A 27 -3.06 6.14 8.92
CA LYS A 27 -3.25 7.00 7.75
C LYS A 27 -1.94 7.67 7.33
N THR A 28 -1.16 8.15 8.29
CA THR A 28 0.12 8.78 8.00
C THR A 28 1.08 7.80 7.35
N SER A 29 1.19 6.60 7.90
CA SER A 29 2.04 5.55 7.31
C SER A 29 1.56 5.14 5.93
N PHE A 30 0.24 5.02 5.75
CA PHE A 30 -0.37 4.70 4.47
C PHE A 30 0.01 5.71 3.40
N HIS A 31 -0.18 7.00 3.68
CA HIS A 31 0.13 8.05 2.72
C HIS A 31 1.64 8.13 2.43
N GLY A 32 2.47 7.96 3.45
CA GLY A 32 3.92 7.95 3.26
C GLY A 32 4.37 6.80 2.37
N LEU A 33 3.81 5.61 2.57
CA LEU A 33 4.13 4.46 1.74
C LEU A 33 3.63 4.66 0.30
N CYS A 34 2.43 5.19 0.12
CA CYS A 34 1.91 5.49 -1.21
C CYS A 34 2.83 6.44 -1.95
N GLN A 35 3.28 7.51 -1.28
CA GLN A 35 4.20 8.47 -1.89
C GLN A 35 5.50 7.81 -2.29
N THR A 36 6.06 6.96 -1.43
CA THR A 36 7.30 6.24 -1.72
C THR A 36 7.13 5.36 -2.95
N LEU A 37 6.03 4.63 -3.04
CA LEU A 37 5.79 3.73 -4.16
C LEU A 37 5.52 4.49 -5.45
N TRP A 38 4.83 5.65 -5.38
CA TRP A 38 4.63 6.49 -6.55
C TRP A 38 5.95 7.02 -7.12
N ASN A 39 6.98 7.15 -6.28
CA ASN A 39 8.28 7.63 -6.69
C ASN A 39 9.27 6.51 -6.99
N ALA A 40 8.85 5.25 -6.92
CA ALA A 40 9.71 4.09 -7.18
C ALA A 40 9.48 3.56 -8.59
N PRO A 41 10.35 3.88 -9.55
CA PRO A 41 10.12 3.52 -10.97
C PRO A 41 10.19 2.02 -11.25
N ASP A 42 10.79 1.24 -10.37
CA ASP A 42 10.88 -0.22 -10.52
C ASP A 42 9.63 -0.94 -10.04
N VAL A 43 8.71 -0.23 -9.41
CA VAL A 43 7.42 -0.79 -9.00
C VAL A 43 6.45 -0.70 -10.17
N ILE A 44 6.11 -1.84 -10.79
CA ILE A 44 5.20 -1.86 -11.93
C ILE A 44 3.77 -1.69 -11.45
N SER A 45 3.37 -2.45 -10.44
CA SER A 45 2.04 -2.33 -9.86
C SER A 45 2.12 -2.60 -8.36
N ALA A 46 1.32 -1.87 -7.61
CA ALA A 46 1.27 -2.05 -6.17
C ALA A 46 -0.12 -1.71 -5.65
N TYR A 47 -0.51 -2.40 -4.61
CA TYR A 47 -1.70 -2.07 -3.83
C TYR A 47 -1.25 -1.77 -2.41
N VAL A 48 -1.78 -0.72 -1.83
CA VAL A 48 -1.53 -0.39 -0.42
C VAL A 48 -2.89 -0.25 0.24
N MET A 49 -3.03 -0.84 1.41
CA MET A 49 -4.30 -0.79 2.11
C MET A 49 -4.08 -0.78 3.62
N ILE A 50 -5.01 -0.16 4.33
CA ILE A 50 -5.07 -0.27 5.77
C ILE A 50 -6.11 -1.35 6.09
N ALA A 51 -5.70 -2.37 6.82
CA ALA A 51 -6.60 -3.43 7.26
C ALA A 51 -6.75 -3.38 8.77
N ASP A 52 -7.92 -3.78 9.25
CA ASP A 52 -8.15 -3.90 10.69
C ASP A 52 -7.71 -5.29 11.18
N GLU A 53 -7.94 -5.56 12.46
CA GLU A 53 -7.50 -6.83 13.05
C GLU A 53 -8.26 -8.05 12.53
N GLN A 54 -9.36 -7.83 11.81
CA GLN A 54 -10.10 -8.90 11.14
C GLN A 54 -9.72 -9.03 9.68
N LEU A 55 -8.71 -8.31 9.25
CA LEU A 55 -8.21 -8.26 7.86
C LEU A 55 -9.21 -7.65 6.89
N ASP A 56 -10.16 -6.86 7.39
CA ASP A 56 -11.05 -6.08 6.54
C ASP A 56 -10.38 -4.76 6.19
N VAL A 57 -10.46 -4.39 4.92
CA VAL A 57 -9.87 -3.14 4.44
C VAL A 57 -10.69 -1.96 5.00
N VAL A 58 -9.99 -1.00 5.59
CA VAL A 58 -10.63 0.22 6.07
C VAL A 58 -11.11 1.02 4.87
N GLU A 59 -12.39 1.38 4.88
CA GLU A 59 -13.00 2.06 3.74
C GLU A 59 -12.28 3.36 3.42
N GLY A 60 -11.97 3.55 2.14
CA GLY A 60 -11.29 4.74 1.67
C GLY A 60 -9.77 4.68 1.78
N TYR A 61 -9.21 3.63 2.34
CA TYR A 61 -7.76 3.50 2.54
C TYR A 61 -7.20 2.31 1.78
N LYS A 62 -7.44 2.31 0.49
CA LYS A 62 -6.87 1.36 -0.45
C LYS A 62 -6.43 2.12 -1.69
N GLU A 63 -5.18 2.02 -2.04
CA GLU A 63 -4.61 2.72 -3.19
C GLU A 63 -4.02 1.71 -4.16
N TYR A 64 -4.27 1.93 -5.45
CA TYR A 64 -3.63 1.18 -6.51
C TYR A 64 -2.62 2.08 -7.19
N ILE A 65 -1.37 1.65 -7.19
CA ILE A 65 -0.26 2.39 -7.77
C ILE A 65 0.20 1.63 -9.00
N HIS A 66 0.22 2.31 -10.14
CA HIS A 66 0.62 1.70 -11.39
C HIS A 66 1.56 2.63 -12.13
N HIS A 67 2.74 2.14 -12.45
CA HIS A 67 3.70 2.86 -13.26
C HIS A 67 3.65 2.29 -14.66
N GLU A 68 3.36 3.13 -15.65
CA GLU A 68 3.41 2.71 -17.03
C GLU A 68 4.84 2.46 -17.41
N GLN A 69 5.07 1.31 -18.03
CA GLN A 69 6.35 1.05 -18.64
C GLN A 69 6.25 1.39 -20.11
N PRO A 70 7.32 1.94 -20.71
CA PRO A 70 7.31 2.15 -22.13
C PRO A 70 7.14 0.81 -22.84
N GLU A 71 6.20 0.74 -23.75
CA GLU A 71 6.02 -0.47 -24.52
C GLU A 71 7.29 -0.79 -25.27
N PRO A 72 7.69 -2.07 -25.32
CA PRO A 72 8.84 -2.43 -26.11
C PRO A 72 8.56 -2.10 -27.57
N GLU A 73 9.47 -1.40 -28.18
CA GLU A 73 9.39 -1.11 -29.58
C GLU A 73 9.56 -2.40 -30.38
N GLU A 74 8.67 -2.63 -31.25
CA GLU A 74 8.75 -3.81 -32.11
C GLU A 74 9.39 -3.51 -33.42
#